data_d8daabaf67eea955aebf0ff8c7948f11
#
_entry.id   d8daabaf67eea955aebf0ff8c7948f11
#
_cell.length_a   1.000
_cell.length_b   1.000
_cell.length_c   1.000
_cell.angle_alpha   90.00
_cell.angle_beta   90.00
_cell.angle_gamma   90.00
#
_symmetry.space_group_name_H-M   'P 1'
#
loop_
_entity.id
_entity.type
_entity.pdbx_description
1 polymer ?
#
loop_
_entity_poly.entity_id
_entity_poly.type
_entity_poly.pdbx_seq_one_letter_code
_entity_poly.pdbx_strand_id
1 'polypeptide(L)'
;MLHTVTIDRRQSKRYLVVGKAVLRMSRGNATGELVDVGRGGLQILMDAPPPVGESLWVHFAVQGYPLEVKSKGHVVRSEAGFVGIAFPEELPDLEEVLLWLEAGFLSALF
;
A
#
# COMPACT_ATOMS: atom_id res chain seq x y z
N MET A 1 -10.89 -13.61 25.07
CA MET A 1 -10.60 -13.09 24.84
C MET A 1 -10.45 -12.68 24.20
N LEU A 2 -10.38 -12.59 23.83
CA LEU A 2 -10.15 -11.97 23.24
C LEU A 2 -9.52 -11.71 22.65
N HIS A 3 -9.24 -11.74 22.51
CA HIS A 3 -8.63 -11.29 22.02
C HIS A 3 -8.26 -10.84 21.31
N THR A 4 -8.45 -11.08 21.12
CA THR A 4 -8.11 -10.49 20.65
C THR A 4 -7.59 -10.04 20.10
N VAL A 5 -7.73 -10.16 19.94
CA VAL A 5 -7.27 -9.53 19.61
C VAL A 5 -6.48 -9.20 19.08
N THR A 6 -6.32 -9.41 18.99
CA THR A 6 -5.60 -8.92 18.66
C THR A 6 -5.15 -8.58 17.92
N ILE A 7 -5.33 -8.55 17.61
CA ILE A 7 -5.05 -8.13 17.04
C ILE A 7 -4.52 -7.52 16.58
N ASP A 8 -4.44 -7.30 16.52
CA ASP A 8 -3.90 -6.59 16.20
C ASP A 8 -3.16 -6.00 15.91
N ARG A 9 -2.83 -5.92 16.23
CA ARG A 9 -1.93 -5.45 16.20
C ARG A 9 -1.53 -5.07 14.98
N ARG A 10 -1.22 -5.57 14.29
CA ARG A 10 -0.95 -5.32 13.15
C ARG A 10 -2.04 -4.87 12.56
N GLN A 11 -2.68 -4.59 13.22
CA GLN A 11 -3.64 -4.32 12.90
C GLN A 11 -4.06 -3.13 12.41
N SER A 12 -3.36 -2.45 11.73
CA SER A 12 -3.76 -1.32 10.93
C SER A 12 -4.82 -1.72 9.96
N LYS A 13 -5.75 -0.83 9.75
CA LYS A 13 -6.77 -1.05 8.74
C LYS A 13 -6.14 -1.03 7.36
N ARG A 14 -6.73 -1.79 6.46
CA ARG A 14 -6.34 -1.79 5.08
C ARG A 14 -7.55 -1.40 4.25
N TYR A 15 -7.34 -0.53 3.27
CA TYR A 15 -8.42 -0.01 2.45
C TYR A 15 -8.24 -0.52 1.03
N LEU A 16 -9.28 -1.17 0.51
CA LEU A 16 -9.30 -1.56 -0.89
C LEU A 16 -9.42 -0.30 -1.71
N VAL A 17 -8.56 -0.14 -2.70
CA VAL A 17 -8.52 1.07 -3.50
C VAL A 17 -8.34 0.70 -4.96
N VAL A 18 -8.61 1.67 -5.83
CA VAL A 18 -8.28 1.59 -7.24
C VAL A 18 -7.18 2.60 -7.48
N GLY A 19 -6.14 2.20 -8.20
CA GLY A 19 -5.06 3.12 -8.46
C GLY A 19 -3.91 2.43 -9.16
N LYS A 20 -2.85 3.17 -9.36
CA LYS A 20 -1.68 2.69 -10.06
C LYS A 20 -0.44 2.89 -9.21
N ALA A 21 0.54 2.03 -9.42
CA ALA A 21 1.81 2.14 -8.73
C ALA A 21 2.94 1.93 -9.71
N VAL A 22 4.04 2.63 -9.49
CA VAL A 22 5.28 2.44 -10.22
C VAL A 22 6.33 2.05 -9.20
N LEU A 23 6.99 0.93 -9.44
CA LEU A 23 8.09 0.46 -8.61
C LEU A 23 9.38 0.83 -9.30
N ARG A 24 10.25 1.55 -8.60
CA ARG A 24 11.53 1.97 -9.14
C ARG A 24 12.62 1.17 -8.46
N MET A 25 13.28 0.35 -9.25
CA MET A 25 14.29 -0.59 -8.77
C MET A 25 15.59 -0.32 -9.50
N SER A 26 16.68 -0.90 -9.00
CA SER A 26 17.98 -0.69 -9.63
C SER A 26 18.01 -1.17 -11.08
N ARG A 27 17.22 -2.18 -11.40
CA ARG A 27 17.21 -2.74 -12.75
C ARG A 27 16.13 -2.16 -13.65
N GLY A 28 15.43 -1.12 -13.19
CA GLY A 28 14.40 -0.46 -14.01
C GLY A 28 13.10 -0.34 -13.28
N ASN A 29 12.11 0.18 -13.98
CA ASN A 29 10.80 0.46 -13.40
C ASN A 29 9.80 -0.61 -13.82
N ALA A 30 8.82 -0.85 -12.95
CA ALA A 30 7.71 -1.72 -13.27
C ALA A 30 6.44 -1.06 -12.76
N THR A 31 5.31 -1.36 -13.41
CA THR A 31 4.03 -0.78 -13.03
C THR A 31 3.09 -1.86 -12.57
N GLY A 32 2.14 -1.47 -11.74
CA GLY A 32 1.13 -2.40 -11.25
C GLY A 32 -0.12 -1.66 -10.83
N GLU A 33 -1.10 -2.45 -10.40
CA GLU A 33 -2.37 -1.92 -9.95
C GLU A 33 -2.43 -2.01 -8.44
N LEU A 34 -2.85 -0.92 -7.79
CA LEU A 34 -3.06 -0.96 -6.35
C LEU A 34 -4.20 -1.89 -6.02
N VAL A 35 -4.05 -2.64 -4.96
CA VAL A 35 -5.11 -3.50 -4.44
C VAL A 35 -5.59 -2.94 -3.11
N ASP A 36 -4.66 -2.68 -2.21
CA ASP A 36 -5.03 -2.08 -0.93
C ASP A 36 -3.86 -1.25 -0.38
N VAL A 37 -4.21 -0.38 0.55
CA VAL A 37 -3.25 0.52 1.20
C VAL A 37 -3.54 0.52 2.68
N GLY A 38 -2.50 0.50 3.50
CA GLY A 38 -2.60 0.62 4.94
C GLY A 38 -1.43 1.41 5.47
N ARG A 39 -1.41 1.60 6.79
CA ARG A 39 -0.38 2.42 7.40
C ARG A 39 1.02 1.85 7.21
N GLY A 40 1.14 0.53 7.24
CA GLY A 40 2.46 -0.11 7.16
C GLY A 40 2.88 -0.50 5.77
N GLY A 41 2.02 -0.36 4.77
CA GLY A 41 2.38 -0.79 3.44
C GLY A 41 1.21 -0.86 2.49
N LEU A 42 1.45 -1.48 1.34
CA LEU A 42 0.41 -1.61 0.33
C LEU A 42 0.57 -2.92 -0.41
N GLN A 43 -0.43 -3.28 -1.18
CA GLN A 43 -0.41 -4.47 -2.01
C GLN A 43 -0.70 -4.07 -3.45
N ILE A 44 0.05 -4.65 -4.36
CA ILE A 44 -0.01 -4.36 -5.79
C ILE A 44 -0.19 -5.65 -6.55
N LEU A 45 -0.94 -5.60 -7.63
CA LEU A 45 -1.06 -6.70 -8.57
C LEU A 45 -0.22 -6.35 -9.79
N MET A 46 0.68 -7.25 -10.20
CA MET A 46 1.56 -6.99 -11.34
C MET A 46 2.04 -8.30 -11.96
N ASP A 47 2.46 -8.21 -13.23
CA ASP A 47 2.81 -9.40 -14.00
C ASP A 47 4.11 -10.05 -13.60
N ALA A 48 5.13 -9.23 -13.34
CA ALA A 48 6.47 -9.75 -13.06
C ALA A 48 6.94 -9.18 -11.73
N PRO A 49 6.45 -9.78 -10.62
CA PRO A 49 6.75 -9.21 -9.31
C PRO A 49 8.22 -9.37 -8.93
N PRO A 50 8.78 -8.36 -8.25
CA PRO A 50 10.13 -8.48 -7.72
C PRO A 50 10.18 -9.48 -6.58
N PRO A 51 11.34 -10.04 -6.29
CA PRO A 51 11.46 -11.03 -5.23
C PRO A 51 11.36 -10.41 -3.84
N VAL A 52 10.95 -11.25 -2.89
CA VAL A 52 10.89 -10.84 -1.48
C VAL A 52 12.28 -10.36 -1.04
N GLY A 53 12.29 -9.28 -0.29
CA GLY A 53 13.50 -8.70 0.24
C GLY A 53 14.08 -7.56 -0.59
N GLU A 54 13.57 -7.37 -1.80
CA GLU A 54 14.10 -6.31 -2.65
C GLU A 54 13.68 -4.94 -2.11
N SER A 55 14.64 -4.01 -2.08
CA SER A 55 14.39 -2.62 -1.70
C SER A 55 14.10 -1.82 -2.96
N LEU A 56 13.17 -0.88 -2.83
CA LEU A 56 12.75 -0.10 -3.99
C LEU A 56 12.11 1.20 -3.55
N TRP A 57 11.82 2.05 -4.53
CA TRP A 57 10.95 3.20 -4.33
C TRP A 57 9.60 2.86 -4.94
N VAL A 58 8.54 3.25 -4.28
CA VAL A 58 7.20 3.11 -4.82
C VAL A 58 6.57 4.48 -4.95
N HIS A 59 5.95 4.72 -6.12
CA HIS A 59 5.17 5.91 -6.38
C HIS A 59 3.77 5.42 -6.67
N PHE A 60 2.78 5.87 -5.91
CA PHE A 60 1.44 5.39 -6.18
C PHE A 60 0.41 6.51 -6.10
N ALA A 61 -0.67 6.32 -6.82
CA ALA A 61 -1.77 7.27 -6.89
C ALA A 61 -3.06 6.52 -6.69
N VAL A 62 -3.88 7.01 -5.77
CA VAL A 62 -5.20 6.44 -5.49
C VAL A 62 -6.23 7.22 -6.29
N GLN A 63 -7.11 6.49 -6.98
CA GLN A 63 -8.14 7.12 -7.80
C GLN A 63 -8.98 8.06 -6.94
N GLY A 64 -9.14 9.29 -7.40
CA GLY A 64 -9.92 10.29 -6.71
C GLY A 64 -9.12 11.14 -5.73
N TYR A 65 -7.92 10.69 -5.36
CA TYR A 65 -7.07 11.48 -4.48
C TYR A 65 -6.09 12.27 -5.35
N PRO A 66 -5.95 13.58 -5.11
CA PRO A 66 -5.24 14.45 -6.06
C PRO A 66 -3.72 14.34 -6.07
N LEU A 67 -3.14 13.73 -5.04
CA LEU A 67 -1.69 13.73 -4.91
C LEU A 67 -1.13 12.32 -5.02
N GLU A 68 0.08 12.23 -5.57
CA GLU A 68 0.82 10.99 -5.63
C GLU A 68 1.65 10.84 -4.36
N VAL A 69 1.77 9.61 -3.88
CA VAL A 69 2.56 9.30 -2.69
C VAL A 69 3.82 8.56 -3.13
N LYS A 70 4.94 8.93 -2.55
CA LYS A 70 6.24 8.31 -2.86
C LYS A 70 6.90 7.86 -1.57
N SER A 71 7.47 6.68 -1.59
CA SER A 71 8.17 6.18 -0.41
C SER A 71 9.14 5.09 -0.77
N LYS A 72 10.16 4.96 0.05
CA LYS A 72 10.97 3.76 0.04
C LYS A 72 10.15 2.62 0.63
N GLY A 73 10.46 1.41 0.18
CA GLY A 73 9.80 0.24 0.72
C GLY A 73 10.60 -1.00 0.39
N HIS A 74 10.14 -2.10 0.91
CA HIS A 74 10.76 -3.37 0.56
C HIS A 74 9.68 -4.43 0.41
N VAL A 75 9.97 -5.41 -0.44
CA VAL A 75 9.02 -6.47 -0.77
C VAL A 75 8.98 -7.46 0.37
N VAL A 76 7.81 -7.66 0.96
CA VAL A 76 7.65 -8.63 2.06
C VAL A 76 6.86 -9.85 1.62
N ARG A 77 6.18 -9.77 0.49
CA ARG A 77 5.44 -10.91 -0.04
C ARG A 77 5.37 -10.78 -1.56
N SER A 78 5.49 -11.91 -2.24
CA SER A 78 5.46 -11.93 -3.69
C SER A 78 4.96 -13.29 -4.10
N GLU A 79 3.67 -13.39 -4.45
CA GLU A 79 3.10 -14.65 -4.89
C GLU A 79 1.85 -14.43 -5.70
N ALA A 80 1.66 -15.25 -6.73
CA ALA A 80 0.46 -15.24 -7.56
C ALA A 80 0.17 -13.86 -8.16
N GLY A 81 1.22 -13.10 -8.48
CA GLY A 81 1.05 -11.77 -9.05
C GLY A 81 0.83 -10.66 -8.03
N PHE A 82 0.65 -11.01 -6.76
CA PHE A 82 0.47 -10.02 -5.70
C PHE A 82 1.80 -9.72 -5.04
N VAL A 83 2.05 -8.44 -4.81
CA VAL A 83 3.28 -7.97 -4.19
C VAL A 83 2.91 -7.13 -2.99
N GLY A 84 3.36 -7.55 -1.82
CA GLY A 84 3.20 -6.77 -0.61
C GLY A 84 4.46 -5.97 -0.36
N ILE A 85 4.30 -4.66 -0.15
CA ILE A 85 5.40 -3.75 0.10
C ILE A 85 5.20 -3.12 1.46
N ALA A 86 6.22 -3.21 2.31
CA ALA A 86 6.20 -2.59 3.62
C ALA A 86 7.00 -1.30 3.59
N PHE A 87 6.51 -0.31 4.30
CA PHE A 87 7.21 0.96 4.47
C PHE A 87 8.03 0.90 5.75
N PRO A 88 9.25 1.41 5.73
CA PRO A 88 10.12 1.31 6.90
C PRO A 88 9.73 2.20 8.06
N GLU A 89 8.96 3.26 7.78
CA GLU A 89 8.58 4.21 8.81
C GLU A 89 7.29 4.90 8.42
N GLU A 90 6.73 5.64 9.34
CA GLU A 90 5.50 6.36 9.09
C GLU A 90 5.71 7.47 8.07
N LEU A 91 4.71 7.66 7.23
CA LEU A 91 4.76 8.63 6.15
C LEU A 91 3.61 9.63 6.33
N PRO A 92 3.93 10.92 6.52
CA PRO A 92 2.87 11.92 6.66
C PRO A 92 1.91 11.96 5.47
N ASP A 93 2.46 11.84 4.26
CA ASP A 93 1.61 11.87 3.06
C ASP A 93 0.66 10.70 3.04
N LEU A 94 1.11 9.54 3.49
CA LEU A 94 0.26 8.36 3.56
C LEU A 94 -0.84 8.54 4.59
N GLU A 95 -0.52 9.15 5.74
CA GLU A 95 -1.54 9.42 6.75
C GLU A 95 -2.67 10.26 6.18
N GLU A 96 -2.35 11.24 5.35
CA GLU A 96 -3.38 12.07 4.75
C GLU A 96 -4.27 11.27 3.80
N VAL A 97 -3.67 10.38 3.02
CA VAL A 97 -4.44 9.52 2.13
C VAL A 97 -5.38 8.63 2.94
N LEU A 98 -4.86 8.06 4.03
CA LEU A 98 -5.69 7.18 4.86
C LEU A 98 -6.83 7.92 5.52
N LEU A 99 -6.59 9.15 5.97
CA LEU A 99 -7.66 9.97 6.52
C LEU A 99 -8.72 10.28 5.48
N TRP A 100 -8.27 10.56 4.26
CA TRP A 100 -9.19 10.83 3.15
C TRP A 100 -10.03 9.59 2.83
N LEU A 101 -9.40 8.42 2.82
CA LEU A 101 -10.12 7.17 2.57
C LEU A 101 -11.12 6.88 3.69
N GLU A 102 -10.72 7.10 4.92
CA GLU A 102 -11.60 6.89 6.06
C GLU A 102 -12.81 7.81 5.99
N ALA A 103 -12.59 9.08 5.67
CA ALA A 103 -13.67 10.06 5.55
C ALA A 103 -14.64 9.67 4.43
N GLY A 104 -14.12 9.21 3.31
CA GLY A 104 -14.94 8.76 2.20
C GLY A 104 -15.78 7.56 2.56
N PHE A 105 -15.19 6.61 3.28
CA PHE A 105 -15.92 5.44 3.73
C PHE A 105 -17.07 5.83 4.66
N LEU A 106 -16.80 6.70 5.63
CA LEU A 106 -17.81 7.13 6.57
C LEU A 106 -18.93 7.91 5.86
N SER A 107 -18.57 8.75 4.89
CA SER A 107 -19.56 9.49 4.13
C SER A 107 -20.50 8.56 3.35
N ALA A 108 -19.96 7.46 2.86
CA ALA A 108 -20.75 6.51 2.08
C ALA A 108 -21.82 5.80 2.91
N LEU A 109 -21.67 5.82 4.24
CA LEU A 109 -22.64 5.18 5.12
C LEU A 109 -23.87 6.04 5.37
N PHE A 110 -23.81 7.30 5.00
CA PHE A 110 -24.88 8.25 5.23
C PHE A 110 -25.39 8.83 3.94
#